data_6a2f32a8e7ab0785464ac9d8550ff205
#
_entry.id   6a2f32a8e7ab0785464ac9d8550ff205
#
_cell.length_a   1.000
_cell.length_b   1.000
_cell.length_c   1.000
_cell.angle_alpha   90.00
_cell.angle_beta   90.00
_cell.angle_gamma   90.00
#
_symmetry.space_group_name_H-M   'P 1'
#
loop_
_entity.id
_entity.type
_entity.pdbx_description
1 polymer ?
#
loop_
_entity_poly.entity_id
_entity_poly.type
_entity_poly.pdbx_seq_one_letter_code
_entity_poly.pdbx_strand_id
1 'polypeptide(L)'
;MIFVVFIIAALIAAGVHLLRHRGEIHGSGAVAQVFLRYWLGIVVGIGAVVGAAFHVFDAQHIAEQICFTRGDGGFQFENAMGDLSIGVVGVMCLWITSPKFWLAVIVVVTVQYWGDAYGHIHQMIVNDNHCVDNTGPVLWTDIAIPFVSIILYAVMKLGRSGGNAAYVDVRR
;
A
#
# COMPACT_ATOMS: atom_id res chain seq x y z
N MET A 1 -7.32 -11.31 5.99
CA MET A 1 -6.07 -12.12 6.01
C MET A 1 -5.22 -12.00 4.74
N ILE A 2 -5.77 -11.63 3.59
CA ILE A 2 -5.03 -11.55 2.32
C ILE A 2 -3.86 -10.54 2.34
N PHE A 3 -4.01 -9.40 3.02
CA PHE A 3 -2.94 -8.39 3.15
C PHE A 3 -1.66 -8.92 3.80
N VAL A 4 -1.78 -9.87 4.75
CA VAL A 4 -0.61 -10.50 5.38
C VAL A 4 0.24 -11.25 4.35
N VAL A 5 -0.40 -11.88 3.37
CA VAL A 5 0.29 -12.57 2.28
C VAL A 5 1.12 -11.60 1.45
N PHE A 6 0.57 -10.43 1.10
CA PHE A 6 1.30 -9.40 0.35
C PHE A 6 2.45 -8.80 1.15
N ILE A 7 2.27 -8.58 2.46
CA ILE A 7 3.34 -8.11 3.34
C ILE A 7 4.48 -9.13 3.37
N ILE A 8 4.18 -10.41 3.60
CA ILE A 8 5.19 -11.48 3.60
C ILE A 8 5.89 -11.56 2.25
N ALA A 9 5.15 -11.52 1.14
CA ALA A 9 5.72 -11.55 -0.20
C ALA A 9 6.67 -10.36 -0.45
N ALA A 10 6.28 -9.16 -0.04
CA ALA A 10 7.12 -7.97 -0.16
C ALA A 10 8.41 -8.07 0.68
N LEU A 11 8.31 -8.57 1.92
CA LEU A 11 9.47 -8.78 2.79
C LEU A 11 10.42 -9.83 2.22
N ILE A 12 9.89 -10.96 1.71
CA ILE A 12 10.70 -11.99 1.07
C ILE A 12 11.39 -11.43 -0.18
N ALA A 13 10.66 -10.73 -1.05
CA ALA A 13 11.22 -10.17 -2.27
C ALA A 13 12.32 -9.14 -1.96
N ALA A 14 12.09 -8.25 -0.99
CA ALA A 14 13.09 -7.31 -0.53
C ALA A 14 14.32 -8.01 0.08
N GLY A 15 14.10 -9.01 0.93
CA GLY A 15 15.16 -9.80 1.54
C GLY A 15 16.03 -10.54 0.51
N VAL A 16 15.40 -11.20 -0.46
CA VAL A 16 16.11 -11.88 -1.56
C VAL A 16 16.91 -10.87 -2.38
N HIS A 17 16.34 -9.70 -2.68
CA HIS A 17 17.04 -8.64 -3.40
C HIS A 17 18.30 -8.19 -2.64
N LEU A 18 18.16 -7.89 -1.35
CA LEU A 18 19.28 -7.49 -0.49
C LEU A 18 20.38 -8.56 -0.39
N LEU A 19 19.99 -9.83 -0.28
CA LEU A 19 20.95 -10.94 -0.23
C LEU A 19 21.73 -11.10 -1.54
N ARG A 20 21.07 -10.94 -2.67
CA ARG A 20 21.72 -11.05 -4.00
C ARG A 20 22.68 -9.88 -4.27
N HIS A 21 22.37 -8.70 -3.74
CA HIS A 21 23.15 -7.48 -3.99
C HIS A 21 23.86 -6.96 -2.72
N ARG A 22 24.15 -7.85 -1.77
CA ARG A 22 24.77 -7.50 -0.46
C ARG A 22 26.10 -6.76 -0.57
N GLY A 23 26.83 -6.91 -1.66
CA GLY A 23 28.09 -6.21 -1.93
C GLY A 23 27.91 -4.79 -2.50
N GLU A 24 26.69 -4.43 -2.93
CA GLU A 24 26.40 -3.15 -3.62
C GLU A 24 25.50 -2.25 -2.78
N ILE A 25 24.62 -2.83 -1.95
CA ILE A 25 23.61 -2.10 -1.19
C ILE A 25 24.11 -1.89 0.25
N HIS A 26 24.50 -0.65 0.56
CA HIS A 26 25.01 -0.28 1.86
C HIS A 26 24.28 0.92 2.46
N GLY A 27 24.12 0.91 3.78
CA GLY A 27 23.49 1.99 4.54
C GLY A 27 21.96 1.92 4.56
N SER A 28 21.40 2.56 5.58
CA SER A 28 19.95 2.52 5.87
C SER A 28 19.07 3.07 4.73
N GLY A 29 19.55 4.11 4.05
CA GLY A 29 18.80 4.72 2.94
C GLY A 29 18.66 3.79 1.72
N ALA A 30 19.72 3.04 1.36
CA ALA A 30 19.69 2.09 0.26
C ALA A 30 18.83 0.86 0.61
N VAL A 31 18.93 0.36 1.84
CA VAL A 31 18.09 -0.73 2.35
C VAL A 31 16.60 -0.31 2.35
N ALA A 32 16.28 0.87 2.89
CA ALA A 32 14.92 1.39 2.88
C ALA A 32 14.36 1.58 1.46
N GLN A 33 15.22 1.95 0.49
CA GLN A 33 14.84 2.03 -0.92
C GLN A 33 14.36 0.69 -1.48
N VAL A 34 15.06 -0.39 -1.16
CA VAL A 34 14.67 -1.75 -1.60
C VAL A 34 13.35 -2.15 -0.96
N PHE A 35 13.20 -1.98 0.36
CA PHE A 35 11.94 -2.28 1.04
C PHE A 35 10.78 -1.44 0.49
N LEU A 36 10.97 -0.14 0.27
CA LEU A 36 9.94 0.75 -0.27
C LEU A 36 9.49 0.31 -1.67
N ARG A 37 10.42 -0.08 -2.54
CA ARG A 37 10.10 -0.58 -3.88
C ARG A 37 9.13 -1.75 -3.82
N TYR A 38 9.46 -2.78 -3.04
CA TYR A 38 8.62 -3.98 -2.94
C TYR A 38 7.35 -3.72 -2.14
N TRP A 39 7.40 -2.85 -1.14
CA TRP A 39 6.21 -2.40 -0.41
C TRP A 39 5.20 -1.72 -1.32
N LEU A 40 5.62 -0.71 -2.09
CA LEU A 40 4.75 -0.02 -3.03
C LEU A 40 4.28 -0.94 -4.16
N GLY A 41 5.15 -1.79 -4.69
CA GLY A 41 4.80 -2.66 -5.81
C GLY A 41 3.88 -3.82 -5.43
N ILE A 42 4.10 -4.46 -4.29
CA ILE A 42 3.39 -5.68 -3.89
C ILE A 42 2.27 -5.36 -2.91
N VAL A 43 2.56 -4.69 -1.78
CA VAL A 43 1.53 -4.45 -0.75
C VAL A 43 0.51 -3.44 -1.25
N VAL A 44 0.98 -2.29 -1.75
CA VAL A 44 0.08 -1.28 -2.31
C VAL A 44 -0.42 -1.71 -3.69
N GLY A 45 0.49 -2.03 -4.62
CA GLY A 45 0.16 -2.26 -6.02
C GLY A 45 -0.71 -3.50 -6.23
N ILE A 46 -0.16 -4.69 -5.95
CA ILE A 46 -0.90 -5.95 -6.14
C ILE A 46 -2.08 -6.01 -5.16
N GLY A 47 -1.91 -5.54 -3.92
CA GLY A 47 -2.97 -5.50 -2.92
C GLY A 47 -4.19 -4.72 -3.38
N ALA A 48 -4.00 -3.50 -3.91
CA ALA A 48 -5.10 -2.68 -4.41
C ALA A 48 -5.75 -3.25 -5.68
N VAL A 49 -4.97 -3.85 -6.60
CA VAL A 49 -5.56 -4.57 -7.76
C VAL A 49 -6.48 -5.71 -7.30
N VAL A 50 -6.06 -6.46 -6.28
CA VAL A 50 -6.88 -7.55 -5.72
C VAL A 50 -8.10 -6.98 -4.97
N GLY A 51 -7.94 -5.88 -4.21
CA GLY A 51 -9.05 -5.14 -3.59
C GLY A 51 -10.08 -4.72 -4.63
N ALA A 52 -9.64 -4.07 -5.71
CA ALA A 52 -10.51 -3.69 -6.83
C ALA A 52 -11.29 -4.89 -7.40
N ALA A 53 -10.62 -6.04 -7.57
CA ALA A 53 -11.28 -7.24 -8.06
C ALA A 53 -12.40 -7.72 -7.10
N PHE A 54 -12.20 -7.67 -5.79
CA PHE A 54 -13.25 -8.00 -4.82
C PHE A 54 -14.43 -7.02 -4.91
N HIS A 55 -14.18 -5.72 -5.01
CA HIS A 55 -15.23 -4.71 -5.17
C HIS A 55 -16.02 -4.88 -6.48
N VAL A 56 -15.41 -5.39 -7.56
CA VAL A 56 -16.10 -5.65 -8.84
C VAL A 56 -16.86 -6.98 -8.82
N PHE A 57 -16.19 -8.07 -8.39
CA PHE A 57 -16.70 -9.42 -8.57
C PHE A 57 -17.45 -9.97 -7.36
N ASP A 58 -17.26 -9.38 -6.18
CA ASP A 58 -17.86 -9.84 -4.92
C ASP A 58 -18.44 -8.66 -4.10
N ALA A 59 -18.94 -7.65 -4.81
CA ALA A 59 -19.44 -6.39 -4.25
C ALA A 59 -20.47 -6.56 -3.13
N GLN A 60 -21.36 -7.58 -3.25
CA GLN A 60 -22.35 -7.85 -2.23
C GLN A 60 -21.73 -8.32 -0.93
N HIS A 61 -20.83 -9.28 -1.00
CA HIS A 61 -20.14 -9.82 0.16
C HIS A 61 -19.32 -8.74 0.87
N ILE A 62 -18.59 -7.91 0.12
CA ILE A 62 -17.84 -6.78 0.68
C ILE A 62 -18.77 -5.80 1.41
N ALA A 63 -19.90 -5.42 0.82
CA ALA A 63 -20.87 -4.54 1.47
C ALA A 63 -21.46 -5.14 2.77
N GLU A 64 -21.71 -6.45 2.77
CA GLU A 64 -22.19 -7.17 3.97
C GLU A 64 -21.13 -7.24 5.08
N GLN A 65 -19.87 -7.46 4.75
CA GLN A 65 -18.77 -7.53 5.74
C GLN A 65 -18.47 -6.17 6.38
N ILE A 66 -18.61 -5.09 5.63
CA ILE A 66 -18.43 -3.71 6.09
C ILE A 66 -19.70 -3.19 6.79
N CYS A 67 -20.86 -3.80 6.52
CA CYS A 67 -22.19 -3.33 6.93
C CYS A 67 -22.54 -1.92 6.39
N PHE A 68 -22.07 -1.60 5.20
CA PHE A 68 -22.49 -0.41 4.49
C PHE A 68 -23.72 -0.73 3.62
N THR A 69 -24.58 0.25 3.41
CA THR A 69 -25.71 0.08 2.51
C THR A 69 -25.20 -0.15 1.08
N ARG A 70 -25.60 -1.25 0.49
CA ARG A 70 -25.09 -1.67 -0.82
C ARG A 70 -25.47 -0.70 -1.96
N GLY A 71 -26.63 -0.07 -1.88
CA GLY A 71 -27.19 0.72 -2.97
C GLY A 71 -27.43 -0.13 -4.23
N ASP A 72 -27.24 0.47 -5.41
CA ASP A 72 -27.36 -0.18 -6.73
C ASP A 72 -26.05 -0.86 -7.20
N GLY A 73 -25.00 -0.84 -6.37
CA GLY A 73 -23.68 -1.38 -6.69
C GLY A 73 -22.77 -0.42 -7.46
N GLY A 74 -23.26 0.72 -7.93
CA GLY A 74 -22.46 1.69 -8.68
C GLY A 74 -21.30 2.26 -7.85
N PHE A 75 -21.55 2.56 -6.58
CA PHE A 75 -20.51 3.04 -5.67
C PHE A 75 -19.37 2.03 -5.46
N GLN A 76 -19.69 0.74 -5.37
CA GLN A 76 -18.67 -0.31 -5.25
C GLN A 76 -17.77 -0.36 -6.49
N PHE A 77 -18.35 -0.17 -7.68
CA PHE A 77 -17.57 -0.10 -8.91
C PHE A 77 -16.70 1.15 -8.99
N GLU A 78 -17.19 2.31 -8.57
CA GLU A 78 -16.39 3.55 -8.53
C GLU A 78 -15.21 3.40 -7.54
N ASN A 79 -15.44 2.82 -6.35
CA ASN A 79 -14.38 2.52 -5.39
C ASN A 79 -13.34 1.55 -5.99
N ALA A 80 -13.80 0.51 -6.68
CA ALA A 80 -12.91 -0.42 -7.38
C ALA A 80 -12.01 0.28 -8.40
N MET A 81 -12.48 1.29 -9.11
CA MET A 81 -11.67 2.05 -10.07
C MET A 81 -10.63 2.93 -9.36
N GLY A 82 -10.95 3.44 -8.17
CA GLY A 82 -9.98 4.10 -7.29
C GLY A 82 -8.84 3.16 -6.90
N ASP A 83 -9.18 2.00 -6.34
CA ASP A 83 -8.22 0.97 -5.96
C ASP A 83 -7.39 0.47 -7.15
N LEU A 84 -8.02 0.23 -8.29
CA LEU A 84 -7.32 -0.20 -9.50
C LEU A 84 -6.30 0.86 -9.95
N SER A 85 -6.65 2.13 -9.88
CA SER A 85 -5.75 3.24 -10.23
C SER A 85 -4.52 3.26 -9.32
N ILE A 86 -4.72 3.12 -8.01
CA ILE A 86 -3.64 2.98 -7.03
C ILE A 86 -2.83 1.72 -7.31
N GLY A 87 -3.48 0.62 -7.59
CA GLY A 87 -2.85 -0.65 -7.87
C GLY A 87 -1.92 -0.59 -9.07
N VAL A 88 -2.37 -0.01 -10.18
CA VAL A 88 -1.56 0.14 -11.39
C VAL A 88 -0.30 0.96 -11.12
N VAL A 89 -0.43 2.16 -10.53
CA VAL A 89 0.75 3.00 -10.26
C VAL A 89 1.65 2.40 -9.17
N GLY A 90 1.08 1.67 -8.21
CA GLY A 90 1.83 0.92 -7.21
C GLY A 90 2.69 -0.18 -7.85
N VAL A 91 2.13 -1.02 -8.71
CA VAL A 91 2.87 -2.06 -9.45
C VAL A 91 3.97 -1.44 -10.31
N MET A 92 3.74 -0.28 -10.92
CA MET A 92 4.76 0.43 -11.69
C MET A 92 5.99 0.80 -10.85
N CYS A 93 5.89 0.92 -9.53
CA CYS A 93 7.04 1.15 -8.64
C CYS A 93 8.07 0.01 -8.68
N LEU A 94 7.73 -1.18 -9.17
CA LEU A 94 8.68 -2.29 -9.33
C LEU A 94 9.74 -2.01 -10.41
N TRP A 95 9.45 -1.17 -11.40
CA TRP A 95 10.38 -0.82 -12.48
C TRP A 95 10.62 0.68 -12.64
N ILE A 96 9.69 1.55 -12.20
CA ILE A 96 9.91 2.99 -12.14
C ILE A 96 10.51 3.34 -10.77
N THR A 97 11.83 3.41 -10.70
CA THR A 97 12.55 3.61 -9.44
C THR A 97 12.81 5.09 -9.10
N SER A 98 12.02 6.02 -9.65
CA SER A 98 12.12 7.45 -9.37
C SER A 98 11.54 7.81 -8.00
N PRO A 99 12.31 8.44 -7.10
CA PRO A 99 11.79 8.90 -5.81
C PRO A 99 10.62 9.89 -5.92
N LYS A 100 10.57 10.70 -6.98
CA LYS A 100 9.45 11.63 -7.21
C LYS A 100 8.19 10.87 -7.59
N PHE A 101 8.31 9.82 -8.40
CA PHE A 101 7.18 8.95 -8.75
C PHE A 101 6.65 8.22 -7.50
N TRP A 102 7.54 7.65 -6.71
CA TRP A 102 7.16 6.99 -5.46
C TRP A 102 6.47 7.94 -4.47
N LEU A 103 6.96 9.19 -4.36
CA LEU A 103 6.30 10.18 -3.52
C LEU A 103 4.87 10.47 -3.99
N ALA A 104 4.64 10.60 -5.29
CA ALA A 104 3.31 10.82 -5.83
C ALA A 104 2.38 9.63 -5.51
N VAL A 105 2.86 8.39 -5.66
CA VAL A 105 2.10 7.18 -5.28
C VAL A 105 1.79 7.19 -3.78
N ILE A 106 2.76 7.50 -2.93
CA ILE A 106 2.57 7.58 -1.47
C ILE A 106 1.51 8.61 -1.11
N VAL A 107 1.53 9.79 -1.74
CA VAL A 107 0.53 10.85 -1.48
C VAL A 107 -0.87 10.35 -1.84
N VAL A 108 -1.06 9.76 -3.01
CA VAL A 108 -2.36 9.23 -3.45
C VAL A 108 -2.86 8.15 -2.50
N VAL A 109 -2.01 7.17 -2.16
CA VAL A 109 -2.33 6.10 -1.21
C VAL A 109 -2.69 6.66 0.17
N THR A 110 -1.95 7.67 0.63
CA THR A 110 -2.20 8.28 1.94
C THR A 110 -3.57 8.96 1.98
N VAL A 111 -3.92 9.72 0.94
CA VAL A 111 -5.22 10.41 0.87
C VAL A 111 -6.36 9.40 0.82
N GLN A 112 -6.26 8.38 -0.03
CA GLN A 112 -7.30 7.37 -0.15
C GLN A 112 -7.46 6.57 1.14
N TYR A 113 -6.44 5.88 1.60
CA TYR A 113 -6.54 4.93 2.72
C TYR A 113 -6.79 5.61 4.06
N TRP A 114 -6.20 6.80 4.33
CA TRP A 114 -6.56 7.53 5.54
C TRP A 114 -7.95 8.15 5.45
N GLY A 115 -8.44 8.45 4.24
CA GLY A 115 -9.83 8.81 4.00
C GLY A 115 -10.78 7.66 4.33
N ASP A 116 -10.44 6.45 3.87
CA ASP A 116 -11.21 5.23 4.16
C ASP A 116 -11.18 4.91 5.66
N ALA A 117 -10.01 4.97 6.31
CA ALA A 117 -9.87 4.80 7.76
C ALA A 117 -10.73 5.82 8.54
N TYR A 118 -10.76 7.09 8.10
CA TYR A 118 -11.66 8.08 8.69
C TYR A 118 -13.13 7.67 8.52
N GLY A 119 -13.52 7.18 7.34
CA GLY A 119 -14.86 6.66 7.07
C GLY A 119 -15.25 5.52 8.00
N HIS A 120 -14.36 4.55 8.18
CA HIS A 120 -14.55 3.43 9.11
C HIS A 120 -14.74 3.89 10.55
N ILE A 121 -13.89 4.80 11.04
CA ILE A 121 -13.98 5.37 12.39
C ILE A 121 -15.28 6.18 12.56
N HIS A 122 -15.65 6.97 11.57
CA HIS A 122 -16.89 7.74 11.58
C HIS A 122 -18.12 6.81 11.68
N GLN A 123 -18.15 5.71 10.91
CA GLN A 123 -19.21 4.72 10.99
C GLN A 123 -19.30 4.04 12.34
N MET A 124 -18.15 3.75 12.99
CA MET A 124 -18.14 3.24 14.38
C MET A 124 -18.79 4.21 15.36
N ILE A 125 -18.43 5.49 15.27
CA ILE A 125 -18.84 6.49 16.26
C ILE A 125 -20.31 6.91 16.06
N VAL A 126 -20.72 7.12 14.81
CA VAL A 126 -22.02 7.73 14.50
C VAL A 126 -23.12 6.66 14.33
N ASN A 127 -22.78 5.51 13.75
CA ASN A 127 -23.72 4.46 13.39
C ASN A 127 -23.57 3.18 14.21
N ASP A 128 -22.70 3.17 15.22
CA ASP A 128 -22.38 1.98 16.05
C ASP A 128 -22.02 0.75 15.17
N ASN A 129 -21.35 0.98 14.06
CA ASN A 129 -21.00 -0.05 13.11
C ASN A 129 -19.71 -0.76 13.53
N HIS A 130 -19.84 -1.95 14.12
CA HIS A 130 -18.73 -2.80 14.56
C HIS A 130 -18.56 -4.06 13.70
N CYS A 131 -18.98 -4.01 12.44
CA CYS A 131 -18.81 -5.13 11.52
C CYS A 131 -17.34 -5.47 11.29
N VAL A 132 -17.08 -6.73 10.91
CA VAL A 132 -15.74 -7.31 10.86
C VAL A 132 -14.74 -6.54 10.00
N ASP A 133 -15.19 -6.04 8.85
CA ASP A 133 -14.31 -5.28 7.95
C ASP A 133 -14.40 -3.76 8.18
N ASN A 134 -15.33 -3.29 9.03
CA ASN A 134 -15.34 -1.89 9.45
C ASN A 134 -14.38 -1.60 10.61
N THR A 135 -14.20 -2.53 11.53
CA THR A 135 -13.35 -2.35 12.74
C THR A 135 -12.14 -3.28 12.77
N GLY A 136 -12.04 -4.18 11.80
CA GLY A 136 -11.06 -5.24 11.77
C GLY A 136 -9.83 -4.94 10.93
N PRO A 137 -9.31 -5.96 10.21
CA PRO A 137 -8.05 -5.85 9.47
C PRO A 137 -8.03 -4.75 8.41
N VAL A 138 -9.17 -4.43 7.78
CA VAL A 138 -9.26 -3.40 6.74
C VAL A 138 -8.89 -2.05 7.33
N LEU A 139 -9.55 -1.61 8.40
CA LEU A 139 -9.22 -0.35 9.09
C LEU A 139 -7.73 -0.25 9.46
N TRP A 140 -7.17 -1.34 10.00
CA TRP A 140 -5.77 -1.32 10.42
C TRP A 140 -4.79 -1.27 9.25
N THR A 141 -5.13 -1.91 8.12
CA THR A 141 -4.30 -1.81 6.90
C THR A 141 -4.38 -0.42 6.28
N ASP A 142 -5.54 0.24 6.30
CA ASP A 142 -5.70 1.61 5.81
C ASP A 142 -4.88 2.62 6.62
N ILE A 143 -4.72 2.39 7.91
CA ILE A 143 -3.85 3.20 8.75
C ILE A 143 -2.36 2.86 8.50
N ALA A 144 -2.02 1.58 8.51
CA ALA A 144 -0.63 1.13 8.55
C ALA A 144 0.09 1.25 7.21
N ILE A 145 -0.58 0.98 6.07
CA ILE A 145 0.08 0.98 4.76
C ILE A 145 0.64 2.36 4.39
N PRO A 146 -0.11 3.47 4.49
CA PRO A 146 0.45 4.80 4.27
C PRO A 146 1.56 5.15 5.26
N PHE A 147 1.36 4.82 6.54
CA PHE A 147 2.34 5.12 7.59
C PHE A 147 3.69 4.46 7.33
N VAL A 148 3.70 3.16 7.00
CA VAL A 148 4.94 2.44 6.64
C VAL A 148 5.56 3.01 5.36
N SER A 149 4.76 3.36 4.37
CA SER A 149 5.22 3.98 3.11
C SER A 149 5.95 5.29 3.37
N ILE A 150 5.39 6.15 4.23
CA ILE A 150 5.97 7.44 4.63
C ILE A 150 7.28 7.23 5.38
N ILE A 151 7.31 6.30 6.36
CA ILE A 151 8.53 6.00 7.12
C ILE A 151 9.64 5.50 6.21
N LEU A 152 9.36 4.51 5.36
CA LEU A 152 10.36 3.96 4.44
C LEU A 152 10.90 5.04 3.49
N TYR A 153 10.02 5.92 2.99
CA TYR A 153 10.43 7.04 2.14
C TYR A 153 11.30 8.05 2.90
N ALA A 154 10.94 8.39 4.13
CA ALA A 154 11.71 9.30 4.98
C ALA A 154 13.10 8.72 5.29
N VAL A 155 13.19 7.46 5.71
CA VAL A 155 14.48 6.77 5.98
C VAL A 155 15.33 6.72 4.71
N MET A 156 14.72 6.41 3.56
CA MET A 156 15.43 6.44 2.27
C MET A 156 16.02 7.82 1.98
N LYS A 157 15.28 8.90 2.23
CA LYS A 157 15.73 10.28 1.96
C LYS A 157 16.80 10.74 2.94
N LEU A 158 16.59 10.53 4.24
CA LEU A 158 17.52 10.93 5.30
C LEU A 158 18.83 10.15 5.25
N GLY A 159 18.78 8.85 5.00
CA GLY A 159 19.97 8.02 4.88
C GLY A 159 20.84 8.34 3.67
N ARG A 160 20.32 9.06 2.67
CA ARG A 160 21.08 9.59 1.53
C ARG A 160 21.75 10.92 1.82
N SER A 161 21.16 11.76 2.67
CA SER A 161 21.72 13.07 3.01
C SER A 161 22.98 12.98 3.88
N GLY A 162 23.18 11.86 4.58
CA GLY A 162 24.33 11.63 5.47
C GLY A 162 25.57 11.00 4.82
N GLY A 163 25.53 10.65 3.56
CA GLY A 163 26.66 10.07 2.82
C GLY A 163 26.50 10.33 1.32
N ASN A 164 27.62 10.45 0.59
CA ASN A 164 27.67 10.55 -0.87
C ASN A 164 27.12 9.30 -1.60
N ALA A 165 26.04 8.69 -1.09
CA ALA A 165 25.44 7.51 -1.66
C ALA A 165 24.70 7.90 -2.94
N ALA A 166 25.31 7.60 -4.09
CA ALA A 166 24.66 7.61 -5.39
C ALA A 166 23.37 6.78 -5.33
N TYR A 167 22.38 7.19 -6.11
CA TYR A 167 21.16 6.40 -6.34
C TYR A 167 21.58 4.98 -6.74
N VAL A 168 21.33 4.00 -5.88
CA VAL A 168 21.58 2.59 -6.25
C VAL A 168 20.55 2.24 -7.32
N ASP A 169 21.02 1.93 -8.53
CA ASP A 169 20.13 1.44 -9.58
C ASP A 169 19.68 0.03 -9.21
N VAL A 170 18.56 -0.05 -8.51
CA VAL A 170 17.96 -1.31 -8.06
C VAL A 170 17.30 -2.12 -9.21
N ARG A 171 17.59 -1.78 -10.49
CA ARG A 171 17.07 -2.50 -11.65
C ARG A 171 17.88 -3.74 -12.02
N ARG A 172 19.06 -3.89 -11.47
CA ARG A 172 19.94 -5.05 -11.72
C ARG A 172 19.64 -6.22 -10.84
#